data_e3501ca236babbdf0339fb2c7f324b35
#
_entry.id   e3501ca236babbdf0339fb2c7f324b35
#
_cell.length_a   1.000
_cell.length_b   1.000
_cell.length_c   1.000
_cell.angle_alpha   90.00
_cell.angle_beta   90.00
_cell.angle_gamma   90.00
#
_symmetry.space_group_name_H-M   'P 1'
#
loop_
_entity.id
_entity.type
_entity.pdbx_description
1 polymer ?
#
loop_
_entity_poly.entity_id
_entity_poly.type
_entity_poly.pdbx_seq_one_letter_code
_entity_poly.pdbx_strand_id
1 'polypeptide(L)'
;MVIPHYYVPFESGNIYVHRVTAPGNSRAVVVLPGRSMSARNFWHFDPGTGITHAEQLAESGIDVYMVDALGFGDSTGVVRANYNRIYFAEQISTVLYHMPRYEHVSGLGFCNTTAVPLVLLAQGWLDSAVVMSPTIFDTQWCQSNPAMTRLWQKSATESGYWSTSLDKLIEQQLNKISDSEIGAPQRVATWHSEMSRLTQDYTSYNLASWTAPRTWWLDRITWPMTHHTHGFDVADLNGKRILFTRGEHDVEVPESWLDRACEYFANANIETYTIPGTTHFALWERGYQAAVDCVRKFLLS
;
A
#
# COMPACT_ATOMS: atom_id res chain seq x y z
N MET A 1 10.41 5.64 22.31
CA MET A 1 9.05 6.01 21.89
C MET A 1 8.20 4.75 22.00
N VAL A 2 7.14 4.74 22.82
CA VAL A 2 6.21 3.60 22.87
C VAL A 2 5.32 3.75 21.66
N ILE A 3 5.42 2.83 20.71
CA ILE A 3 4.59 2.86 19.51
C ILE A 3 3.24 2.23 19.86
N PRO A 4 2.19 3.01 20.07
CA PRO A 4 0.90 2.47 20.46
C PRO A 4 0.22 1.83 19.24
N HIS A 5 -0.24 0.61 19.41
CA HIS A 5 -1.22 0.03 18.50
C HIS A 5 -2.60 0.01 19.20
N TYR A 6 -3.64 0.00 18.40
CA TYR A 6 -5.01 -0.13 18.87
C TYR A 6 -5.88 -0.80 17.81
N TYR A 7 -7.06 -1.20 18.22
CA TYR A 7 -8.04 -1.82 17.35
C TYR A 7 -9.28 -0.94 17.20
N VAL A 8 -9.75 -0.81 15.96
CA VAL A 8 -11.01 -0.12 15.64
C VAL A 8 -12.05 -1.17 15.31
N PRO A 9 -13.15 -1.25 16.05
CA PRO A 9 -14.24 -2.18 15.74
C PRO A 9 -14.85 -1.88 14.37
N PHE A 10 -15.03 -2.94 13.58
CA PHE A 10 -15.70 -2.85 12.28
C PHE A 10 -16.46 -4.15 12.02
N GLU A 11 -17.80 -4.07 11.91
CA GLU A 11 -18.68 -5.23 11.75
C GLU A 11 -18.42 -6.32 12.82
N SER A 12 -18.04 -7.53 12.39
CA SER A 12 -17.72 -8.67 13.26
C SER A 12 -16.24 -8.78 13.60
N GLY A 13 -15.43 -7.76 13.28
CA GLY A 13 -13.99 -7.79 13.42
C GLY A 13 -13.39 -6.54 14.04
N ASN A 14 -12.08 -6.51 14.08
CA ASN A 14 -11.32 -5.39 14.58
C ASN A 14 -10.19 -5.06 13.60
N ILE A 15 -10.13 -3.82 13.16
CA ILE A 15 -9.10 -3.28 12.28
C ILE A 15 -7.89 -2.91 13.14
N TYR A 16 -6.74 -3.47 12.81
CA TYR A 16 -5.49 -3.15 13.50
C TYR A 16 -4.89 -1.86 12.97
N VAL A 17 -4.52 -0.98 13.89
CA VAL A 17 -3.85 0.30 13.59
C VAL A 17 -2.58 0.40 14.40
N HIS A 18 -1.46 0.52 13.71
CA HIS A 18 -0.17 0.82 14.31
C HIS A 18 0.19 2.29 14.04
N ARG A 19 0.53 3.03 15.10
CA ARG A 19 0.69 4.48 15.00
C ARG A 19 2.08 4.92 15.45
N VAL A 20 2.75 5.73 14.63
CA VAL A 20 3.97 6.46 14.98
C VAL A 20 3.64 7.94 14.96
N THR A 21 3.81 8.61 16.11
CA THR A 21 3.43 10.01 16.28
C THR A 21 4.49 10.78 17.05
N ALA A 22 4.56 12.10 16.80
CA ALA A 22 5.36 13.01 17.58
C ALA A 22 4.51 14.18 18.12
N PRO A 23 4.85 14.76 19.27
CA PRO A 23 4.09 15.88 19.83
C PRO A 23 4.08 17.09 18.89
N GLY A 24 2.91 17.69 18.73
CA GLY A 24 2.72 18.91 17.95
C GLY A 24 2.50 18.70 16.45
N ASN A 25 2.48 17.46 15.97
CA ASN A 25 2.14 17.20 14.57
C ASN A 25 0.68 17.56 14.28
N SER A 26 0.47 18.33 13.22
CA SER A 26 -0.87 18.73 12.76
C SER A 26 -1.28 18.02 11.47
N ARG A 27 -0.40 17.19 10.90
CA ARG A 27 -0.62 16.41 9.69
C ARG A 27 -0.58 14.92 9.98
N ALA A 28 -1.36 14.15 9.25
CA ALA A 28 -1.32 12.69 9.34
C ALA A 28 -1.34 12.05 7.95
N VAL A 29 -0.74 10.85 7.87
CA VAL A 29 -0.89 9.96 6.71
C VAL A 29 -1.39 8.59 7.17
N VAL A 30 -2.45 8.11 6.51
CA VAL A 30 -2.91 6.74 6.66
C VAL A 30 -2.27 5.90 5.56
N VAL A 31 -1.51 4.90 5.97
CA VAL A 31 -0.71 4.05 5.08
C VAL A 31 -1.34 2.68 4.98
N LEU A 32 -1.53 2.24 3.75
CA LEU A 32 -2.13 0.95 3.42
C LEU A 32 -1.08 0.00 2.84
N PRO A 33 -1.12 -1.29 3.21
CA PRO A 33 -0.15 -2.26 2.75
C PRO A 33 -0.35 -2.60 1.28
N GLY A 34 0.71 -3.17 0.69
CA GLY A 34 0.60 -3.89 -0.57
C GLY A 34 -0.13 -5.23 -0.39
N ARG A 35 -0.19 -5.99 -1.47
CA ARG A 35 -0.80 -7.31 -1.49
C ARG A 35 -0.19 -8.25 -0.43
N SER A 36 -1.05 -8.83 0.40
CA SER A 36 -0.66 -9.85 1.41
C SER A 36 0.41 -9.37 2.40
N MET A 37 0.44 -8.08 2.68
CA MET A 37 1.43 -7.47 3.58
C MET A 37 0.71 -6.72 4.69
N SER A 38 1.38 -6.58 5.84
CA SER A 38 0.98 -5.62 6.86
C SER A 38 1.56 -4.24 6.52
N ALA A 39 0.79 -3.18 6.74
CA ALA A 39 1.25 -1.82 6.55
C ALA A 39 2.46 -1.51 7.44
N ARG A 40 2.49 -2.11 8.64
CA ARG A 40 3.61 -2.01 9.56
C ARG A 40 4.89 -2.57 8.96
N ASN A 41 4.87 -3.73 8.35
CA ASN A 41 6.06 -4.36 7.76
C ASN A 41 6.66 -3.51 6.63
N PHE A 42 5.86 -2.66 6.02
CA PHE A 42 6.28 -1.83 4.91
C PHE A 42 6.84 -0.48 5.38
N TRP A 43 6.21 0.16 6.35
CA TRP A 43 6.56 1.50 6.80
C TRP A 43 7.32 1.55 8.13
N HIS A 44 7.13 0.59 9.00
CA HIS A 44 7.93 0.43 10.22
C HIS A 44 9.19 -0.41 9.95
N PHE A 45 9.79 -0.19 8.79
CA PHE A 45 11.03 -0.81 8.35
C PHE A 45 12.22 0.12 8.63
N ASP A 46 13.23 -0.41 9.34
CA ASP A 46 14.50 0.28 9.54
C ASP A 46 15.51 -0.21 8.47
N PRO A 47 15.92 0.65 7.55
CA PRO A 47 16.90 0.29 6.52
C PRO A 47 18.33 0.14 7.04
N GLY A 48 18.54 0.04 8.35
CA GLY A 48 19.84 -0.05 9.01
C GLY A 48 20.38 1.30 9.53
N THR A 49 19.51 2.29 9.62
CA THR A 49 19.85 3.64 10.13
C THR A 49 19.50 3.82 11.61
N GLY A 50 18.82 2.85 12.23
CA GLY A 50 18.29 2.95 13.58
C GLY A 50 16.97 3.72 13.69
N ILE A 51 16.39 4.12 12.55
CA ILE A 51 15.12 4.85 12.48
C ILE A 51 14.29 4.32 11.31
N THR A 52 13.03 4.05 11.54
CA THR A 52 12.11 3.54 10.52
C THR A 52 11.61 4.64 9.59
N HIS A 53 11.07 4.26 8.42
CA HIS A 53 10.46 5.22 7.51
C HIS A 53 9.31 6.00 8.16
N ALA A 54 8.49 5.33 8.97
CA ALA A 54 7.40 5.97 9.70
C ALA A 54 7.91 6.97 10.74
N GLU A 55 9.00 6.66 11.45
CA GLU A 55 9.62 7.59 12.39
C GLU A 55 10.23 8.80 11.69
N GLN A 56 10.85 8.64 10.53
CA GLN A 56 11.35 9.76 9.70
C GLN A 56 10.23 10.73 9.32
N LEU A 57 9.05 10.22 8.97
CA LEU A 57 7.88 11.07 8.69
C LEU A 57 7.36 11.75 9.95
N ALA A 58 7.27 11.04 11.08
CA ALA A 58 6.78 11.58 12.33
C ALA A 58 7.69 12.71 12.86
N GLU A 59 9.01 12.55 12.78
CA GLU A 59 9.99 13.59 13.13
C GLU A 59 9.91 14.80 12.18
N SER A 60 9.37 14.62 10.98
CA SER A 60 9.17 15.69 10.00
C SER A 60 7.83 16.43 10.16
N GLY A 61 7.01 16.09 11.16
CA GLY A 61 5.73 16.75 11.41
C GLY A 61 4.50 15.99 10.90
N ILE A 62 4.64 14.71 10.52
CA ILE A 62 3.56 13.91 9.93
C ILE A 62 3.35 12.64 10.75
N ASP A 63 2.25 12.55 11.47
CA ASP A 63 1.87 11.31 12.15
C ASP A 63 1.52 10.20 11.16
N VAL A 64 2.00 8.98 11.40
CA VAL A 64 1.83 7.85 10.50
C VAL A 64 0.91 6.80 11.13
N TYR A 65 -0.17 6.47 10.44
CA TYR A 65 -1.13 5.44 10.81
C TYR A 65 -1.04 4.29 9.81
N MET A 66 -0.44 3.20 10.22
CA MET A 66 -0.31 1.98 9.41
C MET A 66 -1.52 1.08 9.70
N VAL A 67 -2.38 0.87 8.70
CA VAL A 67 -3.68 0.22 8.87
C VAL A 67 -3.71 -1.08 8.10
N ASP A 68 -3.99 -2.15 8.82
CA ASP A 68 -4.31 -3.45 8.23
C ASP A 68 -5.84 -3.61 8.19
N ALA A 69 -6.43 -3.63 7.01
CA ALA A 69 -7.85 -3.90 6.88
C ALA A 69 -8.19 -5.35 7.25
N LEU A 70 -9.46 -5.67 7.47
CA LEU A 70 -9.89 -7.05 7.77
C LEU A 70 -9.39 -8.02 6.69
N GLY A 71 -8.82 -9.13 7.11
CA GLY A 71 -8.21 -10.13 6.24
C GLY A 71 -6.75 -9.86 5.88
N PHE A 72 -6.15 -8.78 6.42
CA PHE A 72 -4.74 -8.44 6.27
C PHE A 72 -4.07 -8.33 7.64
N GLY A 73 -2.77 -8.62 7.68
CA GLY A 73 -1.90 -8.40 8.82
C GLY A 73 -2.48 -8.87 10.16
N ASP A 74 -2.49 -7.95 11.13
CA ASP A 74 -2.92 -8.22 12.51
C ASP A 74 -4.41 -7.94 12.77
N SER A 75 -5.18 -7.59 11.75
CA SER A 75 -6.63 -7.41 11.86
C SER A 75 -7.36 -8.73 12.04
N THR A 76 -8.40 -8.73 12.88
CA THR A 76 -9.16 -9.93 13.24
C THR A 76 -10.60 -9.82 12.77
N GLY A 77 -11.23 -10.97 12.50
CA GLY A 77 -12.62 -11.06 12.12
C GLY A 77 -12.85 -11.70 10.75
N VAL A 78 -14.12 -11.77 10.37
CA VAL A 78 -14.54 -12.40 9.12
C VAL A 78 -14.78 -11.32 8.08
N VAL A 79 -14.21 -11.48 6.90
CA VAL A 79 -14.44 -10.60 5.77
C VAL A 79 -15.67 -11.03 4.97
N ARG A 80 -16.33 -10.06 4.33
CA ARG A 80 -17.43 -10.33 3.39
C ARG A 80 -16.93 -11.11 2.18
N ALA A 81 -17.81 -11.95 1.61
CA ALA A 81 -17.50 -12.76 0.43
C ALA A 81 -17.12 -11.93 -0.80
N ASN A 82 -17.65 -10.71 -0.91
CA ASN A 82 -17.39 -9.78 -2.02
C ASN A 82 -16.44 -8.65 -1.63
N TYR A 83 -15.31 -9.00 -1.04
CA TYR A 83 -14.27 -8.05 -0.66
C TYR A 83 -13.73 -7.30 -1.89
N ASN A 84 -13.86 -5.98 -1.87
CA ASN A 84 -13.39 -5.11 -2.95
C ASN A 84 -12.82 -3.80 -2.35
N ARG A 85 -12.32 -2.90 -3.20
CA ARG A 85 -11.72 -1.63 -2.79
C ARG A 85 -12.69 -0.69 -2.07
N ILE A 86 -14.00 -0.73 -2.40
CA ILE A 86 -15.01 0.10 -1.74
C ILE A 86 -15.17 -0.38 -0.31
N TYR A 87 -15.31 -1.70 -0.11
CA TYR A 87 -15.36 -2.29 1.21
C TYR A 87 -14.07 -2.06 2.02
N PHE A 88 -12.93 -2.03 1.35
CA PHE A 88 -11.68 -1.63 1.99
C PHE A 88 -11.73 -0.15 2.40
N ALA A 89 -12.19 0.74 1.53
CA ALA A 89 -12.33 2.16 1.83
C ALA A 89 -13.31 2.41 2.99
N GLU A 90 -14.42 1.67 3.10
CA GLU A 90 -15.35 1.72 4.24
C GLU A 90 -14.65 1.40 5.56
N GLN A 91 -13.74 0.44 5.56
CA GLN A 91 -12.96 0.11 6.75
C GLN A 91 -12.00 1.24 7.13
N ILE A 92 -11.31 1.82 6.13
CA ILE A 92 -10.37 2.91 6.39
C ILE A 92 -11.10 4.19 6.80
N SER A 93 -12.28 4.49 6.24
CA SER A 93 -13.09 5.64 6.68
C SER A 93 -13.53 5.49 8.14
N THR A 94 -13.79 4.25 8.59
CA THR A 94 -14.06 3.98 10.01
C THR A 94 -12.83 4.28 10.88
N VAL A 95 -11.64 3.92 10.44
CA VAL A 95 -10.39 4.28 11.15
C VAL A 95 -10.23 5.80 11.18
N LEU A 96 -10.39 6.49 10.05
CA LEU A 96 -10.31 7.95 9.95
C LEU A 96 -11.28 8.66 10.91
N TYR A 97 -12.49 8.13 11.06
CA TYR A 97 -13.49 8.66 11.99
C TYR A 97 -13.03 8.58 13.46
N HIS A 98 -12.25 7.57 13.82
CA HIS A 98 -11.73 7.37 15.18
C HIS A 98 -10.36 8.01 15.43
N MET A 99 -9.73 8.59 14.40
CA MET A 99 -8.47 9.31 14.55
C MET A 99 -8.67 10.66 15.27
N PRO A 100 -7.63 11.17 15.95
CA PRO A 100 -7.60 12.56 16.35
C PRO A 100 -7.81 13.50 15.16
N ARG A 101 -8.25 14.71 15.43
CA ARG A 101 -8.37 15.73 14.37
C ARG A 101 -7.00 16.25 13.99
N TYR A 102 -6.74 16.28 12.69
CA TYR A 102 -5.58 16.88 12.06
C TYR A 102 -6.01 18.02 11.15
N GLU A 103 -5.11 18.97 10.90
CA GLU A 103 -5.34 20.03 9.90
C GLU A 103 -5.33 19.46 8.48
N HIS A 104 -4.56 18.38 8.27
CA HIS A 104 -4.44 17.74 6.97
C HIS A 104 -4.25 16.23 7.13
N VAL A 105 -5.07 15.45 6.45
CA VAL A 105 -5.01 13.99 6.44
C VAL A 105 -4.82 13.48 5.02
N SER A 106 -3.77 12.71 4.82
CA SER A 106 -3.45 12.10 3.52
C SER A 106 -3.61 10.58 3.59
N GLY A 107 -3.88 9.97 2.43
CA GLY A 107 -3.83 8.53 2.28
C GLY A 107 -2.64 8.09 1.44
N LEU A 108 -1.99 6.99 1.79
CA LEU A 108 -0.96 6.37 0.98
C LEU A 108 -1.32 4.91 0.73
N GLY A 109 -1.42 4.54 -0.53
CA GLY A 109 -1.59 3.15 -0.97
C GLY A 109 -0.36 2.66 -1.72
N PHE A 110 -0.02 1.40 -1.53
CA PHE A 110 1.05 0.74 -2.26
C PHE A 110 0.52 -0.42 -3.10
N CYS A 111 0.98 -0.53 -4.34
CA CYS A 111 0.64 -1.65 -5.22
C CYS A 111 -0.89 -1.80 -5.37
N ASN A 112 -1.46 -2.90 -4.91
CA ASN A 112 -2.89 -3.22 -5.06
C ASN A 112 -3.84 -2.32 -4.25
N THR A 113 -3.37 -1.68 -3.19
CA THR A 113 -4.23 -0.82 -2.37
C THR A 113 -4.26 0.62 -2.84
N THR A 114 -3.52 0.95 -3.90
CA THR A 114 -3.39 2.33 -4.43
C THR A 114 -4.71 2.97 -4.84
N ALA A 115 -5.71 2.18 -5.16
CA ALA A 115 -7.05 2.69 -5.47
C ALA A 115 -7.83 3.18 -4.25
N VAL A 116 -7.56 2.64 -3.06
CA VAL A 116 -8.31 2.95 -1.84
C VAL A 116 -8.14 4.41 -1.41
N PRO A 117 -6.93 4.99 -1.37
CA PRO A 117 -6.76 6.43 -1.12
C PRO A 117 -7.49 7.31 -2.12
N LEU A 118 -7.59 6.91 -3.40
CA LEU A 118 -8.34 7.67 -4.41
C LEU A 118 -9.85 7.66 -4.13
N VAL A 119 -10.42 6.51 -3.74
CA VAL A 119 -11.82 6.40 -3.31
C VAL A 119 -12.07 7.32 -2.12
N LEU A 120 -11.23 7.26 -1.10
CA LEU A 120 -11.37 8.08 0.12
C LEU A 120 -11.21 9.58 -0.16
N LEU A 121 -10.29 9.94 -1.06
CA LEU A 121 -10.06 11.32 -1.50
C LEU A 121 -11.29 11.88 -2.24
N ALA A 122 -11.86 11.09 -3.15
CA ALA A 122 -13.08 11.44 -3.89
C ALA A 122 -14.28 11.60 -2.94
N GLN A 123 -14.38 10.77 -1.91
CA GLN A 123 -15.43 10.85 -0.88
C GLN A 123 -15.20 11.98 0.15
N GLY A 124 -14.09 12.71 0.07
CA GLY A 124 -13.78 13.83 0.98
C GLY A 124 -13.28 13.41 2.38
N TRP A 125 -12.85 12.16 2.55
CA TRP A 125 -12.22 11.68 3.79
C TRP A 125 -10.76 12.10 3.92
N LEU A 126 -10.11 12.41 2.79
CA LEU A 126 -8.70 12.78 2.71
C LEU A 126 -8.53 14.11 1.98
N ASP A 127 -7.46 14.81 2.28
CA ASP A 127 -7.06 16.06 1.62
C ASP A 127 -6.13 15.82 0.43
N SER A 128 -5.35 14.73 0.47
CA SER A 128 -4.47 14.33 -0.62
C SER A 128 -4.22 12.81 -0.63
N ALA A 129 -3.69 12.30 -1.75
CA ALA A 129 -3.36 10.89 -1.89
C ALA A 129 -1.96 10.67 -2.46
N VAL A 130 -1.27 9.67 -1.93
CA VAL A 130 -0.03 9.11 -2.49
C VAL A 130 -0.33 7.73 -3.04
N VAL A 131 -0.02 7.51 -4.29
CA VAL A 131 -0.28 6.32 -5.09
C VAL A 131 1.07 5.73 -5.49
N MET A 132 1.60 4.85 -4.64
CA MET A 132 2.95 4.31 -4.79
C MET A 132 2.95 2.99 -5.55
N SER A 133 3.73 2.90 -6.62
CA SER A 133 3.82 1.73 -7.50
C SER A 133 2.43 1.19 -7.89
N PRO A 134 1.59 2.02 -8.57
CA PRO A 134 0.19 1.74 -8.79
C PRO A 134 -0.04 0.55 -9.73
N THR A 135 -0.91 -0.37 -9.33
CA THR A 135 -1.40 -1.45 -10.21
C THR A 135 -2.83 -1.20 -10.71
N ILE A 136 -3.28 0.05 -10.64
CA ILE A 136 -4.64 0.45 -11.01
C ILE A 136 -4.93 0.36 -12.52
N PHE A 137 -3.90 0.30 -13.37
CA PHE A 137 -4.00 0.19 -14.82
C PHE A 137 -3.73 -1.22 -15.35
N ASP A 138 -3.92 -2.23 -14.54
CA ASP A 138 -3.43 -3.60 -14.72
C ASP A 138 -4.13 -4.43 -15.83
N THR A 139 -5.11 -3.85 -16.56
CA THR A 139 -5.78 -4.54 -17.67
C THR A 139 -4.80 -5.01 -18.73
N GLN A 140 -3.77 -4.24 -19.02
CA GLN A 140 -2.76 -4.62 -20.01
C GLN A 140 -1.90 -5.80 -19.52
N TRP A 141 -1.55 -5.80 -18.22
CA TRP A 141 -0.86 -6.93 -17.61
C TRP A 141 -1.70 -8.21 -17.64
N CYS A 142 -2.99 -8.11 -17.29
CA CYS A 142 -3.92 -9.23 -17.38
C CYS A 142 -4.05 -9.79 -18.80
N GLN A 143 -4.07 -8.93 -19.82
CA GLN A 143 -4.08 -9.32 -21.22
C GLN A 143 -2.79 -10.03 -21.63
N SER A 144 -1.65 -9.54 -21.15
CA SER A 144 -0.33 -10.13 -21.43
C SER A 144 -0.05 -11.41 -20.65
N ASN A 145 -0.81 -11.68 -19.58
CA ASN A 145 -0.63 -12.83 -18.69
C ASN A 145 -1.91 -13.66 -18.52
N PRO A 146 -2.47 -14.22 -19.58
CA PRO A 146 -3.80 -14.87 -19.54
C PRO A 146 -3.83 -16.12 -18.65
N ALA A 147 -2.70 -16.81 -18.48
CA ALA A 147 -2.62 -17.99 -17.60
C ALA A 147 -2.74 -17.59 -16.13
N MET A 148 -2.04 -16.53 -15.70
CA MET A 148 -2.13 -16.00 -14.36
C MET A 148 -3.51 -15.38 -14.09
N THR A 149 -4.06 -14.68 -15.04
CA THR A 149 -5.43 -14.13 -14.97
C THR A 149 -6.46 -15.24 -14.71
N ARG A 150 -6.39 -16.35 -15.46
CA ARG A 150 -7.27 -17.51 -15.24
C ARG A 150 -7.06 -18.16 -13.87
N LEU A 151 -5.80 -18.26 -13.40
CA LEU A 151 -5.49 -18.78 -12.08
C LEU A 151 -6.11 -17.92 -10.98
N TRP A 152 -6.03 -16.62 -11.11
CA TRP A 152 -6.62 -15.68 -10.16
C TRP A 152 -8.15 -15.69 -10.19
N GLN A 153 -8.75 -15.73 -11.39
CA GLN A 153 -10.20 -15.91 -11.55
C GLN A 153 -10.68 -17.17 -10.85
N LYS A 154 -9.98 -18.30 -11.05
CA LYS A 154 -10.29 -19.54 -10.35
C LYS A 154 -10.15 -19.41 -8.85
N SER A 155 -9.06 -18.81 -8.36
CA SER A 155 -8.85 -18.59 -6.91
C SER A 155 -9.91 -17.68 -6.30
N ALA A 156 -10.36 -16.66 -7.04
CA ALA A 156 -11.39 -15.73 -6.58
C ALA A 156 -12.80 -16.35 -6.47
N THR A 157 -13.06 -17.42 -7.22
CA THR A 157 -14.34 -18.16 -7.13
C THR A 157 -14.37 -19.16 -5.97
N GLU A 158 -13.22 -19.49 -5.39
CA GLU A 158 -13.12 -20.33 -4.20
C GLU A 158 -13.35 -19.47 -2.96
N SER A 159 -14.18 -19.95 -2.02
CA SER A 159 -14.41 -19.26 -0.74
C SER A 159 -13.15 -19.29 0.14
N GLY A 160 -12.91 -18.24 0.92
CA GLY A 160 -11.87 -18.18 1.93
C GLY A 160 -10.71 -17.22 1.60
N TYR A 161 -9.57 -17.49 2.20
CA TYR A 161 -8.38 -16.67 2.08
C TYR A 161 -7.34 -17.34 1.18
N TRP A 162 -6.67 -16.51 0.38
CA TRP A 162 -5.41 -16.91 -0.22
C TRP A 162 -4.32 -16.76 0.84
N SER A 163 -3.50 -17.78 0.99
CA SER A 163 -2.36 -17.74 1.90
C SER A 163 -1.10 -18.18 1.18
N THR A 164 0.02 -17.59 1.52
CA THR A 164 1.34 -18.03 1.09
C THR A 164 2.24 -18.12 2.32
N SER A 165 3.21 -19.04 2.30
CA SER A 165 4.23 -19.02 3.34
C SER A 165 5.13 -17.81 3.16
N LEU A 166 5.73 -17.35 4.26
CA LEU A 166 6.72 -16.26 4.21
C LEU A 166 7.87 -16.62 3.28
N ASP A 167 8.38 -17.86 3.33
CA ASP A 167 9.47 -18.31 2.46
C ASP A 167 9.12 -18.19 0.97
N LYS A 168 7.91 -18.58 0.58
CA LYS A 168 7.44 -18.41 -0.80
C LYS A 168 7.27 -16.95 -1.19
N LEU A 169 6.81 -16.12 -0.26
CA LEU A 169 6.70 -14.68 -0.51
C LEU A 169 8.10 -14.07 -0.71
N ILE A 170 9.04 -14.42 0.18
CA ILE A 170 10.45 -14.03 0.09
C ILE A 170 11.03 -14.45 -1.26
N GLU A 171 10.89 -15.72 -1.63
CA GLU A 171 11.38 -16.24 -2.91
C GLU A 171 10.80 -15.48 -4.11
N GLN A 172 9.50 -15.25 -4.12
CA GLN A 172 8.84 -14.49 -5.20
C GLN A 172 9.35 -13.05 -5.30
N GLN A 173 9.59 -12.40 -4.16
CA GLN A 173 10.10 -11.02 -4.15
C GLN A 173 11.58 -10.97 -4.53
N LEU A 174 12.39 -11.91 -4.05
CA LEU A 174 13.80 -12.01 -4.41
C LEU A 174 13.99 -12.24 -5.92
N ASN A 175 13.17 -13.08 -6.54
CA ASN A 175 13.22 -13.31 -7.98
C ASN A 175 12.94 -12.03 -8.78
N LYS A 176 12.02 -11.18 -8.31
CA LYS A 176 11.74 -9.88 -8.94
C LYS A 176 12.87 -8.87 -8.76
N ILE A 177 13.58 -8.90 -7.64
CA ILE A 177 14.70 -8.00 -7.34
C ILE A 177 15.98 -8.49 -8.05
N SER A 178 16.19 -9.80 -8.15
CA SER A 178 17.41 -10.39 -8.75
C SER A 178 17.50 -10.21 -10.26
N ASP A 179 16.38 -10.05 -10.94
CA ASP A 179 16.35 -9.79 -12.37
C ASP A 179 16.72 -8.35 -12.74
N SER A 180 16.90 -7.47 -11.75
CA SER A 180 17.35 -6.11 -11.99
C SER A 180 18.87 -6.04 -11.92
N GLU A 181 19.54 -5.45 -12.92
CA GLU A 181 20.99 -5.18 -12.97
C GLU A 181 21.51 -4.29 -11.82
N ILE A 182 20.65 -3.89 -10.89
CA ILE A 182 20.88 -2.89 -9.86
C ILE A 182 21.35 -3.50 -8.56
N GLY A 183 22.52 -4.14 -8.53
CA GLY A 183 23.21 -4.53 -7.30
C GLY A 183 22.44 -5.53 -6.41
N ALA A 184 21.76 -6.46 -7.04
CA ALA A 184 20.89 -7.46 -6.47
C ALA A 184 21.41 -8.23 -5.24
N PRO A 185 22.66 -8.75 -5.16
CA PRO A 185 23.04 -9.63 -4.06
C PRO A 185 23.01 -8.97 -2.68
N GLN A 186 23.39 -7.71 -2.57
CA GLN A 186 23.41 -7.01 -1.29
C GLN A 186 22.01 -6.58 -0.81
N ARG A 187 21.11 -6.24 -1.75
CA ARG A 187 19.70 -5.91 -1.43
C ARG A 187 18.96 -7.14 -0.99
N VAL A 188 19.14 -8.23 -1.70
CA VAL A 188 18.61 -9.54 -1.36
C VAL A 188 19.05 -9.93 0.05
N ALA A 189 20.33 -9.79 0.39
CA ALA A 189 20.84 -10.11 1.72
C ALA A 189 20.26 -9.19 2.81
N THR A 190 20.19 -7.88 2.55
CA THR A 190 19.61 -6.92 3.51
C THR A 190 18.12 -7.18 3.71
N TRP A 191 17.38 -7.37 2.63
CA TRP A 191 15.96 -7.65 2.69
C TRP A 191 15.67 -8.99 3.37
N HIS A 192 16.44 -10.02 3.07
CA HIS A 192 16.32 -11.34 3.68
C HIS A 192 16.63 -11.29 5.19
N SER A 193 17.67 -10.58 5.58
CA SER A 193 18.03 -10.39 6.98
C SER A 193 16.93 -9.64 7.73
N GLU A 194 16.37 -8.59 7.15
CA GLU A 194 15.35 -7.79 7.79
C GLU A 194 14.00 -8.50 7.87
N MET A 195 13.59 -9.21 6.82
CA MET A 195 12.39 -10.03 6.85
C MET A 195 12.53 -11.19 7.85
N SER A 196 13.74 -11.76 7.99
CA SER A 196 14.01 -12.78 9.01
C SER A 196 13.96 -12.21 10.42
N ARG A 197 14.47 -11.00 10.64
CA ARG A 197 14.37 -10.27 11.91
C ARG A 197 12.91 -9.98 12.27
N LEU A 198 12.17 -9.39 11.34
CA LEU A 198 10.75 -9.12 11.50
C LEU A 198 9.96 -10.40 11.82
N THR A 199 10.31 -11.53 11.20
CA THR A 199 9.67 -12.81 11.47
C THR A 199 9.99 -13.33 12.87
N GLN A 200 11.22 -13.15 13.37
CA GLN A 200 11.61 -13.56 14.71
C GLN A 200 10.88 -12.73 15.77
N ASP A 201 10.75 -11.44 15.55
CA ASP A 201 10.01 -10.54 16.45
C ASP A 201 8.50 -10.82 16.44
N TYR A 202 8.00 -11.46 15.39
CA TYR A 202 6.58 -11.75 15.16
C TYR A 202 6.17 -13.22 15.34
N THR A 203 7.04 -14.09 15.81
CA THR A 203 6.71 -15.51 16.03
C THR A 203 5.52 -15.72 16.99
N SER A 204 5.17 -14.74 17.80
CA SER A 204 3.95 -14.75 18.61
C SER A 204 2.65 -14.48 17.79
N TYR A 205 2.72 -14.02 16.55
CA TYR A 205 1.59 -13.55 15.77
C TYR A 205 1.27 -14.38 14.51
N ASN A 206 1.54 -15.66 14.51
CA ASN A 206 1.12 -16.57 13.42
C ASN A 206 1.50 -16.12 11.99
N LEU A 207 2.63 -15.44 11.83
CA LEU A 207 3.15 -14.93 10.56
C LEU A 207 3.70 -16.00 9.61
N ALA A 208 3.43 -17.28 9.91
CA ALA A 208 3.78 -18.37 9.00
C ALA A 208 3.01 -18.32 7.68
N SER A 209 1.95 -17.49 7.57
CA SER A 209 1.21 -17.31 6.33
C SER A 209 0.72 -15.88 6.18
N TRP A 210 1.01 -15.29 5.03
CA TRP A 210 0.44 -14.03 4.59
C TRP A 210 -0.90 -14.31 3.93
N THR A 211 -1.95 -13.67 4.41
CA THR A 211 -3.30 -13.92 3.95
C THR A 211 -3.90 -12.69 3.28
N ALA A 212 -4.69 -12.93 2.24
CA ALA A 212 -5.56 -11.92 1.66
C ALA A 212 -6.89 -12.56 1.27
N PRO A 213 -8.02 -11.85 1.37
CA PRO A 213 -9.29 -12.37 0.87
C PRO A 213 -9.18 -12.75 -0.61
N ARG A 214 -9.63 -13.94 -0.99
CA ARG A 214 -9.54 -14.41 -2.39
C ARG A 214 -10.31 -13.50 -3.35
N THR A 215 -11.42 -12.94 -2.91
CA THR A 215 -12.23 -12.01 -3.69
C THR A 215 -11.52 -10.71 -4.03
N TRP A 216 -10.50 -10.31 -3.27
CA TRP A 216 -9.63 -9.18 -3.60
C TRP A 216 -8.94 -9.31 -4.96
N TRP A 217 -8.64 -10.54 -5.37
CA TRP A 217 -8.08 -10.81 -6.70
C TRP A 217 -9.07 -10.57 -7.83
N LEU A 218 -10.36 -10.88 -7.59
CA LEU A 218 -11.39 -10.62 -8.58
C LEU A 218 -11.55 -9.13 -8.84
N ASP A 219 -11.49 -8.32 -7.80
CA ASP A 219 -11.54 -6.86 -7.91
C ASP A 219 -10.41 -6.32 -8.79
N ARG A 220 -9.19 -6.85 -8.63
CA ARG A 220 -8.04 -6.51 -9.47
C ARG A 220 -8.23 -6.86 -10.95
N ILE A 221 -8.78 -8.04 -11.23
CA ILE A 221 -8.96 -8.54 -12.60
C ILE A 221 -10.13 -7.85 -13.30
N THR A 222 -11.20 -7.59 -12.56
CA THR A 222 -12.45 -7.02 -13.09
C THR A 222 -12.45 -5.50 -13.15
N TRP A 223 -11.38 -4.87 -12.69
CA TRP A 223 -11.23 -3.43 -12.81
C TRP A 223 -10.69 -3.00 -14.19
N PRO A 224 -11.51 -2.95 -15.23
CA PRO A 224 -11.20 -2.10 -16.35
C PRO A 224 -11.36 -0.65 -15.86
N MET A 225 -10.48 0.21 -16.26
CA MET A 225 -10.60 1.66 -16.11
C MET A 225 -11.77 2.19 -16.95
N THR A 226 -12.96 1.69 -16.70
CA THR A 226 -14.21 2.21 -17.28
C THR A 226 -14.89 3.04 -16.19
N HIS A 227 -15.35 4.20 -16.55
CA HIS A 227 -15.82 5.31 -15.71
C HIS A 227 -16.84 4.99 -14.58
N HIS A 228 -17.27 3.75 -14.42
CA HIS A 228 -18.38 3.40 -13.53
C HIS A 228 -18.09 2.39 -12.42
N THR A 229 -16.83 1.90 -12.28
CA THR A 229 -16.56 0.80 -11.37
C THR A 229 -15.61 1.14 -10.20
N HIS A 230 -15.22 2.41 -10.07
CA HIS A 230 -14.18 2.80 -9.09
C HIS A 230 -14.72 3.12 -7.69
N GLY A 231 -16.06 3.25 -7.54
CA GLY A 231 -16.65 3.75 -6.32
C GLY A 231 -16.61 5.27 -6.19
N PHE A 232 -16.19 5.98 -7.26
CA PHE A 232 -16.22 7.44 -7.38
C PHE A 232 -16.28 7.83 -8.87
N ASP A 233 -16.75 9.04 -9.16
CA ASP A 233 -16.56 9.68 -10.46
C ASP A 233 -15.17 10.31 -10.50
N VAL A 234 -14.49 10.24 -11.65
CA VAL A 234 -13.19 10.92 -11.85
C VAL A 234 -13.31 12.42 -11.58
N ALA A 235 -14.47 13.01 -11.87
CA ALA A 235 -14.76 14.42 -11.59
C ALA A 235 -14.69 14.76 -10.08
N ASP A 236 -14.89 13.79 -9.18
CA ASP A 236 -14.78 13.99 -7.73
C ASP A 236 -13.33 14.26 -7.29
N LEU A 237 -12.37 13.95 -8.16
CA LEU A 237 -10.95 14.22 -7.95
C LEU A 237 -10.47 15.56 -8.57
N ASN A 238 -11.37 16.35 -9.21
CA ASN A 238 -10.99 17.64 -9.78
C ASN A 238 -10.41 18.56 -8.70
N GLY A 239 -9.22 19.12 -8.98
CA GLY A 239 -8.50 20.00 -8.06
C GLY A 239 -7.88 19.29 -6.85
N LYS A 240 -8.09 18.00 -6.65
CA LYS A 240 -7.49 17.22 -5.57
C LYS A 240 -6.01 16.97 -5.84
N ARG A 241 -5.21 16.91 -4.76
CA ARG A 241 -3.76 16.67 -4.86
C ARG A 241 -3.46 15.18 -4.84
N ILE A 242 -2.71 14.71 -5.82
CA ILE A 242 -2.34 13.30 -5.96
C ILE A 242 -0.87 13.19 -6.39
N LEU A 243 -0.09 12.39 -5.63
CA LEU A 243 1.27 12.01 -6.03
C LEU A 243 1.25 10.57 -6.54
N PHE A 244 1.71 10.36 -7.76
CA PHE A 244 2.00 9.03 -8.30
C PHE A 244 3.51 8.78 -8.29
N THR A 245 3.93 7.64 -7.72
CA THR A 245 5.34 7.24 -7.76
C THR A 245 5.52 5.84 -8.31
N ARG A 246 6.68 5.58 -8.91
CA ARG A 246 7.15 4.25 -9.31
C ARG A 246 8.66 4.14 -9.14
N GLY A 247 9.17 2.94 -9.02
CA GLY A 247 10.62 2.72 -9.17
C GLY A 247 11.07 2.85 -10.63
N GLU A 248 12.28 3.36 -10.86
CA GLU A 248 12.85 3.50 -12.22
C GLU A 248 12.84 2.17 -12.98
N HIS A 249 13.12 1.08 -12.27
CA HIS A 249 13.19 -0.29 -12.82
C HIS A 249 11.99 -1.15 -12.40
N ASP A 250 10.85 -0.53 -12.09
CA ASP A 250 9.62 -1.24 -11.76
C ASP A 250 9.01 -1.88 -13.02
N VAL A 251 9.20 -3.18 -13.16
CA VAL A 251 8.65 -3.95 -14.29
C VAL A 251 7.15 -4.21 -14.18
N GLU A 252 6.57 -4.05 -12.97
CA GLU A 252 5.12 -4.19 -12.76
C GLU A 252 4.36 -2.88 -13.09
N VAL A 253 5.05 -1.74 -13.05
CA VAL A 253 4.49 -0.41 -13.30
C VAL A 253 5.31 0.31 -14.38
N PRO A 254 5.04 0.08 -15.66
CA PRO A 254 5.71 0.79 -16.75
C PRO A 254 5.55 2.32 -16.64
N GLU A 255 6.52 3.07 -17.12
CA GLU A 255 6.50 4.54 -17.09
C GLU A 255 5.24 5.12 -17.76
N SER A 256 4.79 4.50 -18.85
CA SER A 256 3.55 4.86 -19.54
C SER A 256 2.29 4.83 -18.66
N TRP A 257 2.35 4.22 -17.48
CA TRP A 257 1.23 4.22 -16.54
C TRP A 257 1.13 5.56 -15.79
N LEU A 258 2.26 6.23 -15.54
CA LEU A 258 2.24 7.60 -14.99
C LEU A 258 1.62 8.57 -15.99
N ASP A 259 1.97 8.46 -17.28
CA ASP A 259 1.37 9.27 -18.34
C ASP A 259 -0.15 9.04 -18.40
N ARG A 260 -0.58 7.78 -18.38
CA ARG A 260 -2.01 7.44 -18.34
C ARG A 260 -2.73 7.98 -17.11
N ALA A 261 -2.07 7.99 -15.95
CA ALA A 261 -2.64 8.57 -14.74
C ALA A 261 -2.88 10.07 -14.93
N CYS A 262 -1.90 10.79 -15.51
CA CYS A 262 -2.02 12.19 -15.81
C CYS A 262 -3.16 12.49 -16.81
N GLU A 263 -3.29 11.66 -17.84
CA GLU A 263 -4.37 11.80 -18.83
C GLU A 263 -5.75 11.48 -18.22
N TYR A 264 -5.83 10.41 -17.43
CA TYR A 264 -7.08 9.95 -16.85
C TYR A 264 -7.62 10.89 -15.77
N PHE A 265 -6.75 11.45 -14.95
CA PHE A 265 -7.09 12.40 -13.89
C PHE A 265 -6.72 13.84 -14.26
N ALA A 266 -6.91 14.22 -15.52
CA ALA A 266 -6.40 15.47 -16.10
C ALA A 266 -6.79 16.76 -15.35
N ASN A 267 -7.87 16.74 -14.58
CA ASN A 267 -8.33 17.89 -13.79
C ASN A 267 -7.91 17.83 -12.31
N ALA A 268 -7.18 16.81 -11.88
CA ALA A 268 -6.56 16.76 -10.57
C ALA A 268 -5.20 17.47 -10.59
N ASN A 269 -4.71 17.87 -9.42
CA ASN A 269 -3.37 18.40 -9.26
C ASN A 269 -2.39 17.23 -9.06
N ILE A 270 -1.86 16.71 -10.16
CA ILE A 270 -1.01 15.53 -10.17
C ILE A 270 0.46 15.91 -10.11
N GLU A 271 1.18 15.27 -9.20
CA GLU A 271 2.63 15.18 -9.20
C GLU A 271 3.04 13.73 -9.55
N THR A 272 4.09 13.56 -10.34
CA THR A 272 4.67 12.25 -10.65
C THR A 272 6.13 12.20 -10.24
N TYR A 273 6.59 11.04 -9.76
CA TYR A 273 7.98 10.87 -9.41
C TYR A 273 8.47 9.45 -9.68
N THR A 274 9.50 9.33 -10.52
CA THR A 274 10.23 8.07 -10.73
C THR A 274 11.38 8.01 -9.73
N ILE A 275 11.36 7.01 -8.83
CA ILE A 275 12.33 6.84 -7.75
C ILE A 275 13.60 6.20 -8.33
N PRO A 276 14.74 6.91 -8.32
CA PRO A 276 15.95 6.46 -9.02
C PRO A 276 16.51 5.16 -8.45
N GLY A 277 16.98 4.29 -9.31
CA GLY A 277 17.72 3.06 -8.95
C GLY A 277 16.89 2.06 -8.15
N THR A 278 15.55 2.11 -8.21
CA THR A 278 14.67 1.22 -7.47
C THR A 278 13.74 0.42 -8.37
N THR A 279 13.25 -0.70 -7.83
CA THR A 279 12.21 -1.54 -8.44
C THR A 279 10.85 -1.27 -7.80
N HIS A 280 9.93 -2.24 -7.88
CA HIS A 280 8.60 -2.18 -7.27
C HIS A 280 8.62 -1.94 -5.74
N PHE A 281 9.70 -2.33 -5.07
CA PHE A 281 9.85 -2.30 -3.61
C PHE A 281 10.77 -1.18 -3.13
N ALA A 282 10.65 0.00 -3.70
CA ALA A 282 11.52 1.15 -3.47
C ALA A 282 11.86 1.43 -1.99
N LEU A 283 10.92 1.23 -1.07
CA LEU A 283 11.15 1.45 0.37
C LEU A 283 12.09 0.43 1.03
N TRP A 284 12.33 -0.73 0.41
CA TRP A 284 13.24 -1.77 0.94
C TRP A 284 14.58 -1.81 0.21
N GLU A 285 14.80 -0.90 -0.72
CA GLU A 285 15.97 -0.88 -1.57
C GLU A 285 16.91 0.29 -1.22
N ARG A 286 18.10 0.31 -1.80
CA ARG A 286 19.07 1.39 -1.55
C ARG A 286 18.55 2.80 -1.87
N GLY A 287 17.60 2.90 -2.81
CA GLY A 287 16.93 4.15 -3.17
C GLY A 287 15.81 4.59 -2.24
N TYR A 288 15.57 3.88 -1.12
CA TYR A 288 14.47 4.15 -0.20
C TYR A 288 14.39 5.60 0.26
N GLN A 289 15.55 6.25 0.49
CA GLN A 289 15.57 7.62 0.97
C GLN A 289 14.92 8.59 -0.03
N ALA A 290 15.14 8.40 -1.33
CA ALA A 290 14.48 9.20 -2.36
C ALA A 290 12.96 8.98 -2.36
N ALA A 291 12.49 7.77 -2.07
CA ALA A 291 11.07 7.46 -1.93
C ALA A 291 10.47 8.17 -0.70
N VAL A 292 11.11 8.05 0.48
CA VAL A 292 10.65 8.71 1.71
C VAL A 292 10.67 10.23 1.56
N ASP A 293 11.73 10.80 0.98
CA ASP A 293 11.86 12.25 0.78
C ASP A 293 10.81 12.80 -0.20
N CYS A 294 10.52 12.07 -1.27
CA CYS A 294 9.47 12.45 -2.21
C CYS A 294 8.09 12.46 -1.52
N VAL A 295 7.75 11.41 -0.80
CA VAL A 295 6.50 11.32 -0.04
C VAL A 295 6.43 12.43 1.00
N ARG A 296 7.48 12.61 1.81
CA ARG A 296 7.57 13.67 2.82
C ARG A 296 7.34 15.06 2.24
N LYS A 297 8.03 15.40 1.14
CA LYS A 297 7.89 16.69 0.46
C LYS A 297 6.45 16.94 0.02
N PHE A 298 5.82 15.94 -0.59
CA PHE A 298 4.42 16.04 -1.02
C PHE A 298 3.46 16.22 0.15
N LEU A 299 3.65 15.49 1.25
CA LEU A 299 2.77 15.55 2.42
C LEU A 299 2.90 16.87 3.19
N LEU A 300 4.04 17.55 3.10
CA LEU A 300 4.29 18.83 3.77
C LEU A 300 3.88 20.05 2.94
N SER A 301 3.75 19.94 1.64
CA SER A 301 3.27 21.00 0.74
C SER A 301 1.74 21.08 0.77
#